data_e18a4b61a175114cd4bbf577a2ea29f4
#
_entry.id   e18a4b61a175114cd4bbf577a2ea29f4
#
_cell.length_a   1.000
_cell.length_b   1.000
_cell.length_c   1.000
_cell.angle_alpha   90.00
_cell.angle_beta   90.00
_cell.angle_gamma   90.00
#
_symmetry.space_group_name_H-M   'P 1'
#
loop_
_entity.id
_entity.type
_entity.pdbx_description
1 polymer ?
#
loop_
_entity_poly.entity_id
_entity_poly.type
_entity_poly.pdbx_seq_one_letter_code
_entity_poly.pdbx_strand_id
1 'polypeptide(L)'
;MANIRENKKNGKTVSYRFTVCLERDARGKQVRKYTTWMPPEGLTPVKAKRAAEHAAEEWEREARAEYQKEQNAIEQGLVYQLPPEKRKDDFVSFIENTWLPLQIRGGDNKPSTIAYYEYVSQNIKEYFAGTILQNISPSCIQKYLIYLRNDFKSKAGKPLSAETLHHHYRVLNMMFAYAERLELISKNPMSKVDAPRRERKPVEAMNKEQAAKFFQLLDACPLISAVCSI
;
A
#
# COMPACT_ATOMS: atom_id res chain seq x y z
N MET A 1 -18.30 27.12 -4.28
CA MET A 1 -17.74 27.67 -5.53
C MET A 1 -16.22 27.65 -5.45
N ALA A 2 -15.57 27.19 -6.52
CA ALA A 2 -14.12 27.23 -6.61
C ALA A 2 -13.63 28.68 -6.62
N ASN A 3 -12.57 28.96 -5.89
CA ASN A 3 -11.91 30.25 -5.93
C ASN A 3 -10.99 30.29 -7.17
N ILE A 4 -11.14 31.35 -7.99
CA ILE A 4 -10.41 31.53 -9.23
C ILE A 4 -9.41 32.66 -9.04
N ARG A 5 -8.11 32.37 -9.24
CA ARG A 5 -7.03 33.37 -9.17
C ARG A 5 -6.32 33.46 -10.52
N GLU A 6 -6.21 34.67 -11.05
CA GLU A 6 -5.45 34.93 -12.27
C GLU A 6 -3.94 34.94 -12.01
N ASN A 7 -3.17 34.21 -12.81
CA ASN A 7 -1.73 34.29 -12.85
C ASN A 7 -1.32 35.19 -14.03
N LYS A 8 -0.69 36.33 -13.73
CA LYS A 8 -0.29 37.32 -14.75
C LYS A 8 1.22 37.28 -14.95
N LYS A 9 1.66 37.38 -16.21
CA LYS A 9 3.06 37.57 -16.59
C LYS A 9 3.11 38.76 -17.56
N ASN A 10 3.92 39.75 -17.24
CA ASN A 10 4.03 40.99 -18.03
C ASN A 10 2.67 41.69 -18.25
N GLY A 11 1.82 41.73 -17.23
CA GLY A 11 0.51 42.38 -17.29
C GLY A 11 -0.58 41.60 -18.05
N LYS A 12 -0.26 40.47 -18.70
CA LYS A 12 -1.22 39.59 -19.39
C LYS A 12 -1.53 38.36 -18.54
N THR A 13 -2.80 37.96 -18.48
CA THR A 13 -3.22 36.71 -17.81
C THR A 13 -2.75 35.51 -18.64
N VAL A 14 -1.89 34.67 -18.04
CA VAL A 14 -1.30 33.50 -18.68
C VAL A 14 -2.07 32.22 -18.31
N SER A 15 -2.56 32.15 -17.07
CA SER A 15 -3.32 30.99 -16.59
C SER A 15 -4.22 31.38 -15.41
N TYR A 16 -5.15 30.50 -15.09
CA TYR A 16 -6.05 30.64 -13.94
C TYR A 16 -5.79 29.48 -12.97
N ARG A 17 -5.62 29.79 -11.68
CA ARG A 17 -5.55 28.80 -10.62
C ARG A 17 -6.92 28.65 -10.00
N PHE A 18 -7.45 27.43 -10.02
CA PHE A 18 -8.68 27.07 -9.34
C PHE A 18 -8.34 26.43 -7.98
N THR A 19 -9.09 26.80 -6.96
CA THR A 19 -8.93 26.23 -5.62
C THR A 19 -10.33 25.90 -5.08
N VAL A 20 -10.54 24.64 -4.69
CA VAL A 20 -11.76 24.21 -4.02
C VAL A 20 -11.43 23.79 -2.59
N CYS A 21 -12.25 24.23 -1.66
CA CYS A 21 -12.23 23.77 -0.28
C CYS A 21 -13.22 22.62 -0.14
N LEU A 22 -12.72 21.48 0.29
CA LEU A 22 -13.50 20.28 0.61
C LEU A 22 -13.81 20.26 2.11
N GLU A 23 -14.17 19.12 2.64
CA GLU A 23 -14.43 18.94 4.06
C GLU A 23 -13.15 19.06 4.91
N ARG A 24 -13.30 19.01 6.21
CA ARG A 24 -12.17 18.98 7.14
C ARG A 24 -11.73 17.53 7.35
N ASP A 25 -10.42 17.31 7.41
CA ASP A 25 -9.86 16.02 7.75
C ASP A 25 -10.13 15.68 9.25
N ALA A 26 -9.80 14.46 9.65
CA ALA A 26 -9.96 13.99 11.04
C ALA A 26 -9.19 14.84 12.08
N ARG A 27 -8.27 15.73 11.64
CA ARG A 27 -7.51 16.67 12.48
C ARG A 27 -8.12 18.07 12.49
N GLY A 28 -9.27 18.27 11.86
CA GLY A 28 -9.93 19.57 11.73
C GLY A 28 -9.28 20.51 10.70
N LYS A 29 -8.25 20.05 9.95
CA LYS A 29 -7.60 20.84 8.90
C LYS A 29 -8.42 20.77 7.62
N GLN A 30 -8.63 21.91 7.00
CA GLN A 30 -9.39 22.01 5.76
C GLN A 30 -8.61 21.38 4.58
N VAL A 31 -9.23 20.39 3.93
CA VAL A 31 -8.71 19.79 2.70
C VAL A 31 -8.96 20.73 1.53
N ARG A 32 -7.91 21.04 0.78
CA ARG A 32 -7.97 21.92 -0.40
C ARG A 32 -7.38 21.20 -1.59
N LYS A 33 -8.12 21.20 -2.72
CA LYS A 33 -7.58 20.80 -4.02
C LYS A 33 -7.37 22.05 -4.87
N TYR A 34 -6.36 22.01 -5.73
CA TYR A 34 -6.07 23.12 -6.66
C TYR A 34 -5.60 22.54 -8.00
N THR A 35 -5.90 23.29 -9.07
CA THR A 35 -5.41 23.02 -10.41
C THR A 35 -5.09 24.34 -11.12
N THR A 36 -4.32 24.24 -12.21
CA THR A 36 -4.03 25.40 -13.07
C THR A 36 -4.59 25.12 -14.46
N TRP A 37 -5.44 26.03 -14.94
CA TRP A 37 -6.05 25.97 -16.24
C TRP A 37 -5.47 27.06 -17.13
N MET A 38 -5.17 26.75 -18.39
CA MET A 38 -4.68 27.67 -19.39
C MET A 38 -5.77 27.92 -20.44
N PRO A 39 -6.10 29.20 -20.71
CA PRO A 39 -7.07 29.50 -21.75
C PRO A 39 -6.55 29.08 -23.12
N PRO A 40 -7.41 28.55 -24.02
CA PRO A 40 -7.07 28.32 -25.40
C PRO A 40 -6.56 29.59 -26.10
N GLU A 41 -5.66 29.44 -27.03
CA GLU A 41 -5.10 30.54 -27.80
C GLU A 41 -6.18 31.26 -28.60
N GLY A 42 -6.07 32.59 -28.76
CA GLY A 42 -6.99 33.43 -29.57
C GLY A 42 -8.23 33.95 -28.84
N LEU A 43 -8.40 33.67 -27.54
CA LEU A 43 -9.52 34.24 -26.79
C LEU A 43 -9.23 35.66 -26.29
N THR A 44 -10.23 36.54 -26.40
CA THR A 44 -10.17 37.85 -25.74
C THR A 44 -10.20 37.69 -24.21
N PRO A 45 -9.61 38.62 -23.42
CA PRO A 45 -9.53 38.50 -21.96
C PRO A 45 -10.91 38.27 -21.29
N VAL A 46 -11.96 38.85 -21.80
CA VAL A 46 -13.33 38.69 -21.29
C VAL A 46 -13.85 37.26 -21.56
N LYS A 47 -13.64 36.76 -22.78
CA LYS A 47 -14.04 35.39 -23.15
C LYS A 47 -13.20 34.35 -22.38
N ALA A 48 -11.90 34.59 -22.22
CA ALA A 48 -11.02 33.73 -21.44
C ALA A 48 -11.46 33.62 -19.97
N LYS A 49 -11.89 34.75 -19.35
CA LYS A 49 -12.41 34.74 -17.98
C LYS A 49 -13.71 33.95 -17.86
N ARG A 50 -14.68 34.13 -18.76
CA ARG A 50 -15.92 33.32 -18.76
C ARG A 50 -15.66 31.84 -18.99
N ALA A 51 -14.75 31.50 -19.88
CA ALA A 51 -14.35 30.12 -20.10
C ALA A 51 -13.67 29.53 -18.86
N ALA A 52 -12.86 30.30 -18.13
CA ALA A 52 -12.24 29.89 -16.87
C ALA A 52 -13.29 29.68 -15.75
N GLU A 53 -14.32 30.52 -15.69
CA GLU A 53 -15.43 30.35 -14.73
C GLU A 53 -16.16 29.03 -14.97
N HIS A 54 -16.53 28.73 -16.22
CA HIS A 54 -17.19 27.48 -16.58
C HIS A 54 -16.29 26.26 -16.31
N ALA A 55 -15.03 26.32 -16.74
CA ALA A 55 -14.05 25.26 -16.46
C ALA A 55 -13.82 25.03 -14.96
N ALA A 56 -13.86 26.08 -14.15
CA ALA A 56 -13.73 25.99 -12.71
C ALA A 56 -14.93 25.29 -12.05
N GLU A 57 -16.15 25.54 -12.55
CA GLU A 57 -17.37 24.87 -12.06
C GLU A 57 -17.38 23.39 -12.39
N GLU A 58 -17.00 23.03 -13.63
CA GLU A 58 -16.87 21.63 -14.04
C GLU A 58 -15.83 20.90 -13.20
N TRP A 59 -14.65 21.50 -13.06
CA TRP A 59 -13.58 20.92 -12.25
C TRP A 59 -13.95 20.81 -10.75
N GLU A 60 -14.67 21.81 -10.18
CA GLU A 60 -15.14 21.72 -8.80
C GLU A 60 -16.09 20.54 -8.60
N ARG A 61 -17.03 20.35 -9.54
CA ARG A 61 -17.97 19.21 -9.50
C ARG A 61 -17.24 17.87 -9.55
N GLU A 62 -16.25 17.73 -10.45
CA GLU A 62 -15.43 16.54 -10.55
C GLU A 62 -14.59 16.30 -9.28
N ALA A 63 -13.94 17.35 -8.77
CA ALA A 63 -13.10 17.26 -7.58
C ALA A 63 -13.90 16.86 -6.33
N ARG A 64 -15.15 17.35 -6.19
CA ARG A 64 -16.06 16.97 -5.11
C ARG A 64 -16.57 15.53 -5.26
N ALA A 65 -16.95 15.13 -6.48
CA ALA A 65 -17.40 13.77 -6.76
C ALA A 65 -16.28 12.74 -6.51
N GLU A 66 -15.04 13.05 -6.90
CA GLU A 66 -13.88 12.22 -6.64
C GLU A 66 -13.60 12.08 -5.13
N TYR A 67 -13.63 13.19 -4.40
CA TYR A 67 -13.46 13.20 -2.95
C TYR A 67 -14.53 12.38 -2.23
N GLN A 68 -15.79 12.51 -2.65
CA GLN A 68 -16.89 11.74 -2.07
C GLN A 68 -16.74 10.23 -2.34
N LYS A 69 -16.31 9.84 -3.54
CA LYS A 69 -16.00 8.43 -3.86
C LYS A 69 -14.88 7.89 -2.97
N GLU A 70 -13.84 8.69 -2.74
CA GLU A 70 -12.73 8.34 -1.86
C GLU A 70 -13.21 8.14 -0.41
N GLN A 71 -14.01 9.06 0.14
CA GLN A 71 -14.55 8.95 1.49
C GLN A 71 -15.48 7.73 1.64
N ASN A 72 -16.37 7.52 0.69
CA ASN A 72 -17.26 6.35 0.71
C ASN A 72 -16.48 5.03 0.64
N ALA A 73 -15.40 4.97 -0.15
CA ALA A 73 -14.55 3.79 -0.20
C ALA A 73 -13.83 3.54 1.14
N ILE A 74 -13.31 4.60 1.78
CA ILE A 74 -12.68 4.53 3.10
C ILE A 74 -13.66 4.06 4.16
N GLU A 75 -14.88 4.62 4.20
CA GLU A 75 -15.94 4.22 5.14
C GLU A 75 -16.36 2.75 4.97
N GLN A 76 -16.45 2.29 3.73
CA GLN A 76 -16.77 0.90 3.41
C GLN A 76 -15.56 -0.05 3.59
N GLY A 77 -14.37 0.48 3.94
CA GLY A 77 -13.13 -0.26 4.05
C GLY A 77 -12.69 -0.89 2.70
N LEU A 78 -13.09 -0.28 1.59
CA LEU A 78 -12.64 -0.65 0.26
C LEU A 78 -11.31 0.03 -0.07
N VAL A 79 -10.53 -0.61 -0.93
CA VAL A 79 -9.33 0.01 -1.48
C VAL A 79 -9.74 1.01 -2.55
N TYR A 80 -9.48 2.31 -2.31
CA TYR A 80 -9.72 3.34 -3.31
C TYR A 80 -8.56 3.38 -4.30
N GLN A 81 -8.82 3.05 -5.57
CA GLN A 81 -7.83 3.08 -6.64
C GLN A 81 -7.81 4.45 -7.32
N LEU A 82 -6.66 5.11 -7.28
CA LEU A 82 -6.43 6.35 -8.01
C LEU A 82 -6.35 6.11 -9.53
N PRO A 83 -6.80 7.09 -10.34
CA PRO A 83 -6.48 7.14 -11.76
C PRO A 83 -4.98 7.07 -12.01
N PRO A 84 -4.52 6.44 -13.11
CA PRO A 84 -3.11 6.23 -13.40
C PRO A 84 -2.24 7.49 -13.36
N GLU A 85 -2.78 8.63 -13.80
CA GLU A 85 -2.10 9.93 -13.80
C GLU A 85 -1.84 10.54 -12.41
N LYS A 86 -2.55 10.08 -11.38
CA LYS A 86 -2.46 10.61 -10.01
C LYS A 86 -1.70 9.71 -9.03
N ARG A 87 -1.11 8.61 -9.54
CA ARG A 87 -0.47 7.57 -8.70
C ARG A 87 0.95 7.88 -8.24
N LYS A 88 1.35 9.15 -8.15
CA LYS A 88 2.75 9.52 -7.81
C LYS A 88 3.22 9.00 -6.44
N ASP A 89 2.32 8.93 -5.47
CA ASP A 89 2.62 8.52 -4.09
C ASP A 89 1.76 7.32 -3.66
N ASP A 90 1.53 6.35 -4.54
CA ASP A 90 0.79 5.15 -4.23
C ASP A 90 1.60 4.21 -3.32
N PHE A 91 0.91 3.28 -2.65
CA PHE A 91 1.53 2.35 -1.73
C PHE A 91 2.53 1.41 -2.44
N VAL A 92 2.27 1.06 -3.69
CA VAL A 92 3.18 0.22 -4.50
C VAL A 92 4.49 0.96 -4.76
N SER A 93 4.42 2.22 -5.18
CA SER A 93 5.60 3.08 -5.36
C SER A 93 6.41 3.23 -4.07
N PHE A 94 5.75 3.37 -2.92
CA PHE A 94 6.43 3.38 -1.62
C PHE A 94 7.18 2.06 -1.36
N ILE A 95 6.55 0.90 -1.62
CA ILE A 95 7.20 -0.40 -1.43
C ILE A 95 8.41 -0.55 -2.34
N GLU A 96 8.28 -0.22 -3.63
CA GLU A 96 9.32 -0.45 -4.65
C GLU A 96 10.50 0.53 -4.56
N ASN A 97 10.20 1.81 -4.32
CA ASN A 97 11.20 2.86 -4.40
C ASN A 97 11.75 3.28 -3.03
N THR A 98 11.07 2.91 -1.93
CA THR A 98 11.47 3.36 -0.59
C THR A 98 11.72 2.18 0.35
N TRP A 99 10.71 1.35 0.60
CA TRP A 99 10.80 0.32 1.64
C TRP A 99 11.74 -0.83 1.25
N LEU A 100 11.58 -1.44 0.08
CA LEU A 100 12.45 -2.53 -0.37
C LEU A 100 13.91 -2.10 -0.52
N PRO A 101 14.24 -0.98 -1.22
CA PRO A 101 15.63 -0.58 -1.38
C PRO A 101 16.29 -0.16 -0.07
N LEU A 102 15.64 0.67 0.74
CA LEU A 102 16.27 1.30 1.89
C LEU A 102 16.21 0.44 3.15
N GLN A 103 15.09 -0.25 3.40
CA GLN A 103 14.89 -1.02 4.63
C GLN A 103 15.31 -2.49 4.48
N ILE A 104 15.08 -3.10 3.32
CA ILE A 104 15.31 -4.54 3.13
C ILE A 104 16.66 -4.80 2.47
N ARG A 105 16.93 -4.19 1.31
CA ARG A 105 18.20 -4.39 0.58
C ARG A 105 19.36 -3.58 1.16
N GLY A 106 19.08 -2.38 1.69
CA GLY A 106 20.08 -1.52 2.34
C GLY A 106 20.47 -1.94 3.75
N GLY A 107 19.78 -2.92 4.36
CA GLY A 107 20.11 -3.49 5.67
C GLY A 107 20.97 -4.74 5.56
N ASP A 108 21.51 -5.20 6.70
CA ASP A 108 22.33 -6.43 6.82
C ASP A 108 21.49 -7.73 6.74
N ASN A 109 20.59 -7.78 5.77
CA ASN A 109 19.72 -8.95 5.59
C ASN A 109 20.38 -10.01 4.72
N LYS A 110 20.22 -11.28 5.11
CA LYS A 110 20.66 -12.43 4.29
C LYS A 110 19.89 -12.47 2.96
N PRO A 111 20.50 -12.94 1.85
CA PRO A 111 19.83 -13.03 0.54
C PRO A 111 18.51 -13.79 0.57
N SER A 112 18.42 -14.87 1.35
CA SER A 112 17.16 -15.62 1.53
C SER A 112 16.06 -14.81 2.22
N THR A 113 16.43 -13.92 3.14
CA THR A 113 15.50 -13.01 3.83
C THR A 113 14.99 -11.94 2.87
N ILE A 114 15.86 -11.39 2.03
CA ILE A 114 15.49 -10.40 1.00
C ILE A 114 14.49 -11.02 0.02
N ALA A 115 14.82 -12.20 -0.55
CA ALA A 115 13.94 -12.91 -1.48
C ALA A 115 12.56 -13.22 -0.86
N TYR A 116 12.55 -13.56 0.43
CA TYR A 116 11.31 -13.78 1.16
C TYR A 116 10.45 -12.51 1.27
N TYR A 117 11.04 -11.37 1.64
CA TYR A 117 10.30 -10.10 1.72
C TYR A 117 9.80 -9.64 0.34
N GLU A 118 10.59 -9.83 -0.71
CA GLU A 118 10.17 -9.53 -2.08
C GLU A 118 8.97 -10.37 -2.50
N TYR A 119 8.99 -11.68 -2.19
CA TYR A 119 7.87 -12.59 -2.48
C TYR A 119 6.58 -12.17 -1.77
N VAL A 120 6.64 -11.89 -0.46
CA VAL A 120 5.46 -11.47 0.31
C VAL A 120 4.96 -10.10 -0.18
N SER A 121 5.88 -9.19 -0.49
CA SER A 121 5.55 -7.86 -1.00
C SER A 121 4.83 -7.90 -2.33
N GLN A 122 5.09 -8.90 -3.18
CA GLN A 122 4.41 -9.03 -4.47
C GLN A 122 2.91 -9.22 -4.29
N ASN A 123 2.46 -10.08 -3.38
CA ASN A 123 1.04 -10.30 -3.10
C ASN A 123 0.38 -9.04 -2.50
N ILE A 124 1.13 -8.30 -1.68
CA ILE A 124 0.66 -7.02 -1.10
C ILE A 124 0.48 -5.98 -2.20
N LYS A 125 1.45 -5.85 -3.11
CA LYS A 125 1.39 -4.91 -4.22
C LYS A 125 0.22 -5.18 -5.16
N GLU A 126 -0.04 -6.45 -5.46
CA GLU A 126 -1.17 -6.86 -6.32
C GLU A 126 -2.52 -6.47 -5.71
N TYR A 127 -2.71 -6.68 -4.41
CA TYR A 127 -3.96 -6.34 -3.73
C TYR A 127 -4.17 -4.83 -3.57
N PHE A 128 -3.12 -4.10 -3.20
CA PHE A 128 -3.18 -2.65 -2.95
C PHE A 128 -2.78 -1.80 -4.16
N ALA A 129 -2.78 -2.36 -5.37
CA ALA A 129 -2.43 -1.63 -6.57
C ALA A 129 -3.28 -0.37 -6.75
N GLY A 130 -2.63 0.77 -6.96
CA GLY A 130 -3.29 2.07 -7.15
C GLY A 130 -3.91 2.68 -5.90
N THR A 131 -3.58 2.18 -4.71
CA THR A 131 -4.04 2.75 -3.44
C THR A 131 -3.02 3.74 -2.90
N ILE A 132 -3.48 4.90 -2.44
CA ILE A 132 -2.62 5.86 -1.74
C ILE A 132 -2.28 5.32 -0.35
N LEU A 133 -1.00 5.43 0.04
CA LEU A 133 -0.49 4.97 1.34
C LEU A 133 -1.29 5.57 2.53
N GLN A 134 -1.61 6.88 2.48
CA GLN A 134 -2.34 7.59 3.54
C GLN A 134 -3.81 7.16 3.65
N ASN A 135 -4.38 6.55 2.60
CA ASN A 135 -5.78 6.16 2.55
C ASN A 135 -6.01 4.70 2.98
N ILE A 136 -4.95 3.96 3.30
CA ILE A 136 -5.08 2.59 3.78
C ILE A 136 -5.54 2.61 5.25
N SER A 137 -6.81 2.27 5.46
CA SER A 137 -7.42 2.18 6.79
C SER A 137 -7.17 0.79 7.43
N PRO A 138 -7.32 0.66 8.76
CA PRO A 138 -7.29 -0.64 9.44
C PRO A 138 -8.28 -1.65 8.84
N SER A 139 -9.45 -1.18 8.41
CA SER A 139 -10.50 -1.98 7.77
C SER A 139 -10.04 -2.56 6.42
N CYS A 140 -9.31 -1.79 5.61
CA CYS A 140 -8.72 -2.29 4.35
C CYS A 140 -7.72 -3.42 4.61
N ILE A 141 -6.88 -3.27 5.64
CA ILE A 141 -5.90 -4.29 6.00
C ILE A 141 -6.60 -5.56 6.52
N GLN A 142 -7.64 -5.41 7.34
CA GLN A 142 -8.42 -6.55 7.82
C GLN A 142 -9.07 -7.32 6.66
N LYS A 143 -9.61 -6.62 5.65
CA LYS A 143 -10.16 -7.25 4.45
C LYS A 143 -9.10 -7.98 3.63
N TYR A 144 -7.89 -7.44 3.53
CA TYR A 144 -6.77 -8.13 2.89
C TYR A 144 -6.42 -9.45 3.59
N LEU A 145 -6.37 -9.46 4.94
CA LEU A 145 -6.11 -10.68 5.70
C LEU A 145 -7.23 -11.73 5.55
N ILE A 146 -8.49 -11.29 5.45
CA ILE A 146 -9.63 -12.15 5.17
C ILE A 146 -9.54 -12.72 3.76
N TYR A 147 -9.23 -11.88 2.76
CA TYR A 147 -8.98 -12.31 1.38
C TYR A 147 -7.89 -13.37 1.28
N LEU A 148 -6.74 -13.16 1.95
CA LEU A 148 -5.66 -14.15 1.98
C LEU A 148 -6.09 -15.48 2.60
N ARG A 149 -6.98 -15.46 3.58
CA ARG A 149 -7.48 -16.68 4.25
C ARG A 149 -8.46 -17.46 3.38
N ASN A 150 -9.39 -16.77 2.73
CA ASN A 150 -10.57 -17.39 2.12
C ASN A 150 -10.41 -17.58 0.60
N ASP A 151 -9.88 -16.59 -0.08
CA ASP A 151 -9.93 -16.49 -1.54
C ASP A 151 -8.58 -16.72 -2.20
N PHE A 152 -7.50 -16.34 -1.53
CA PHE A 152 -6.16 -16.49 -2.09
C PHE A 152 -5.70 -17.95 -2.04
N LYS A 153 -5.27 -18.45 -3.19
CA LYS A 153 -4.67 -19.79 -3.31
C LYS A 153 -3.20 -19.67 -3.63
N SER A 154 -2.39 -20.49 -2.95
CA SER A 154 -0.97 -20.63 -3.27
C SER A 154 -0.79 -21.15 -4.70
N LYS A 155 0.42 -21.06 -5.26
CA LYS A 155 0.76 -21.66 -6.57
C LYS A 155 0.40 -23.15 -6.66
N ALA A 156 0.32 -23.85 -5.54
CA ALA A 156 -0.09 -25.27 -5.44
C ALA A 156 -1.62 -25.43 -5.28
N GLY A 157 -2.43 -24.35 -5.43
CA GLY A 157 -3.88 -24.39 -5.29
C GLY A 157 -4.41 -24.58 -3.86
N LYS A 158 -3.53 -24.57 -2.85
CA LYS A 158 -3.89 -24.76 -1.44
C LYS A 158 -4.12 -23.44 -0.73
N PRO A 159 -5.05 -23.38 0.26
CA PRO A 159 -5.19 -22.20 1.12
C PRO A 159 -3.90 -21.93 1.88
N LEU A 160 -3.68 -20.65 2.23
CA LEU A 160 -2.50 -20.26 3.01
C LEU A 160 -2.61 -20.79 4.46
N SER A 161 -1.45 -21.18 5.01
CA SER A 161 -1.36 -21.57 6.42
C SER A 161 -1.51 -20.37 7.35
N ALA A 162 -1.94 -20.60 8.60
CA ALA A 162 -2.04 -19.55 9.62
C ALA A 162 -0.68 -18.85 9.84
N GLU A 163 0.43 -19.56 9.71
CA GLU A 163 1.79 -18.98 9.79
C GLU A 163 2.07 -18.05 8.61
N THR A 164 1.69 -18.43 7.39
CA THR A 164 1.84 -17.56 6.21
C THR A 164 1.02 -16.28 6.35
N LEU A 165 -0.22 -16.36 6.85
CA LEU A 165 -1.05 -15.19 7.14
C LEU A 165 -0.38 -14.28 8.17
N HIS A 166 0.19 -14.85 9.23
CA HIS A 166 0.92 -14.09 10.24
C HIS A 166 2.17 -13.41 9.67
N HIS A 167 2.84 -14.04 8.70
CA HIS A 167 3.96 -13.43 7.99
C HIS A 167 3.53 -12.21 7.18
N HIS A 168 2.42 -12.27 6.43
CA HIS A 168 1.87 -11.10 5.73
C HIS A 168 1.53 -9.95 6.69
N TYR A 169 0.91 -10.28 7.83
CA TYR A 169 0.62 -9.30 8.89
C TYR A 169 1.91 -8.62 9.39
N ARG A 170 2.97 -9.37 9.68
CA ARG A 170 4.25 -8.83 10.13
C ARG A 170 4.90 -7.92 9.10
N VAL A 171 4.91 -8.33 7.82
CA VAL A 171 5.49 -7.53 6.74
C VAL A 171 4.73 -6.22 6.57
N LEU A 172 3.39 -6.24 6.58
CA LEU A 172 2.58 -5.02 6.56
C LEU A 172 2.89 -4.10 7.75
N ASN A 173 2.99 -4.67 8.96
CA ASN A 173 3.34 -3.89 10.14
C ASN A 173 4.72 -3.22 10.02
N MET A 174 5.71 -3.92 9.46
CA MET A 174 7.03 -3.35 9.18
C MET A 174 6.97 -2.22 8.15
N MET A 175 6.18 -2.39 7.07
CA MET A 175 5.99 -1.37 6.03
C MET A 175 5.38 -0.10 6.62
N PHE A 176 4.27 -0.22 7.37
CA PHE A 176 3.58 0.92 7.96
C PHE A 176 4.37 1.56 9.11
N ALA A 177 5.10 0.78 9.91
CA ALA A 177 6.01 1.33 10.93
C ALA A 177 7.15 2.13 10.29
N TYR A 178 7.66 1.67 9.15
CA TYR A 178 8.67 2.41 8.39
C TYR A 178 8.11 3.70 7.78
N ALA A 179 6.89 3.63 7.21
CA ALA A 179 6.20 4.81 6.69
C ALA A 179 5.88 5.86 7.77
N GLU A 180 5.50 5.43 8.97
CA GLU A 180 5.31 6.31 10.13
C GLU A 180 6.63 6.97 10.57
N ARG A 181 7.73 6.22 10.64
CA ARG A 181 9.07 6.73 10.96
C ARG A 181 9.58 7.76 9.96
N LEU A 182 9.21 7.62 8.67
CA LEU A 182 9.52 8.60 7.62
C LEU A 182 8.49 9.74 7.53
N GLU A 183 7.54 9.82 8.46
CA GLU A 183 6.48 10.83 8.52
C GLU A 183 5.57 10.87 7.27
N LEU A 184 5.57 9.81 6.44
CA LEU A 184 4.70 9.67 5.28
C LEU A 184 3.24 9.44 5.68
N ILE A 185 3.03 8.84 6.86
CA ILE A 185 1.74 8.68 7.52
C ILE A 185 1.84 9.18 8.96
N SER A 186 0.74 9.69 9.49
CA SER A 186 0.72 10.24 10.85
C SER A 186 0.59 9.21 11.96
N LYS A 187 0.09 8.02 11.64
CA LYS A 187 -0.13 6.92 12.59
C LYS A 187 -0.20 5.60 11.85
N ASN A 188 0.45 4.58 12.42
CA ASN A 188 0.42 3.24 11.86
C ASN A 188 -0.99 2.61 11.99
N PRO A 189 -1.67 2.30 10.85
CA PRO A 189 -3.00 1.69 10.89
C PRO A 189 -3.01 0.28 11.49
N MET A 190 -1.87 -0.43 11.48
CA MET A 190 -1.73 -1.77 12.05
C MET A 190 -1.97 -1.83 13.55
N SER A 191 -1.85 -0.70 14.27
CA SER A 191 -2.12 -0.62 15.71
C SER A 191 -3.56 -0.99 16.10
N LYS A 192 -4.48 -0.98 15.14
CA LYS A 192 -5.91 -1.32 15.32
C LYS A 192 -6.32 -2.59 14.58
N VAL A 193 -5.37 -3.36 14.07
CA VAL A 193 -5.62 -4.61 13.33
C VAL A 193 -5.18 -5.78 14.20
N ASP A 194 -6.08 -6.75 14.39
CA ASP A 194 -5.77 -7.95 15.16
C ASP A 194 -4.85 -8.88 14.36
N ALA A 195 -3.82 -9.40 15.03
CA ALA A 195 -2.93 -10.37 14.45
C ALA A 195 -3.65 -11.71 14.21
N PRO A 196 -3.44 -12.38 13.07
CA PRO A 196 -3.95 -13.73 12.84
C PRO A 196 -3.47 -14.70 13.93
N ARG A 197 -4.36 -15.56 14.43
CA ARG A 197 -3.99 -16.58 15.40
C ARG A 197 -3.02 -17.58 14.80
N ARG A 198 -1.99 -17.93 15.56
CA ARG A 198 -1.07 -19.03 15.21
C ARG A 198 -1.61 -20.34 15.75
N GLU A 199 -1.72 -21.33 14.89
CA GLU A 199 -1.95 -22.70 15.33
C GLU A 199 -0.58 -23.30 15.68
N ARG A 200 -0.35 -23.49 16.97
CA ARG A 200 0.82 -24.27 17.42
C ARG A 200 0.53 -25.74 17.18
N LYS A 201 1.13 -26.29 16.14
CA LYS A 201 1.16 -27.76 15.97
C LYS A 201 2.07 -28.32 17.06
N PRO A 202 1.62 -29.30 17.84
CA PRO A 202 2.52 -29.99 18.76
C PRO A 202 3.69 -30.60 17.97
N VAL A 203 4.89 -30.41 18.47
CA VAL A 203 6.06 -31.05 17.89
C VAL A 203 6.04 -32.50 18.35
N GLU A 204 5.78 -33.43 17.45
CA GLU A 204 5.91 -34.85 17.73
C GLU A 204 7.40 -35.18 17.71
N ALA A 205 7.98 -35.43 18.87
CA ALA A 205 9.32 -35.95 18.96
C ALA A 205 9.33 -37.42 18.53
N MET A 206 10.41 -37.81 17.87
CA MET A 206 10.59 -39.25 17.53
C MET A 206 10.56 -40.11 18.81
N ASN A 207 9.79 -41.18 18.79
CA ASN A 207 9.87 -42.19 19.85
C ASN A 207 11.19 -42.98 19.73
N LYS A 208 11.52 -43.76 20.78
CA LYS A 208 12.79 -44.50 20.83
C LYS A 208 12.98 -45.46 19.65
N GLU A 209 11.90 -46.09 19.19
CA GLU A 209 11.95 -47.03 18.06
C GLU A 209 12.18 -46.30 16.71
N GLN A 210 11.52 -45.15 16.53
CA GLN A 210 11.74 -44.32 15.34
C GLN A 210 13.15 -43.72 15.31
N ALA A 211 13.69 -43.31 16.45
CA ALA A 211 15.05 -42.82 16.57
C ALA A 211 16.08 -43.94 16.27
N ALA A 212 15.89 -45.17 16.82
CA ALA A 212 16.75 -46.29 16.52
C ALA A 212 16.75 -46.65 15.03
N LYS A 213 15.56 -46.67 14.40
CA LYS A 213 15.43 -46.93 12.96
C LYS A 213 16.05 -45.83 12.11
N PHE A 214 15.94 -44.59 12.53
CA PHE A 214 16.57 -43.44 11.88
C PHE A 214 18.10 -43.57 11.90
N PHE A 215 18.71 -43.90 13.06
CA PHE A 215 20.15 -44.11 13.18
C PHE A 215 20.62 -45.30 12.35
N GLN A 216 19.92 -46.44 12.32
CA GLN A 216 20.23 -47.58 11.46
C GLN A 216 20.25 -47.20 9.97
N LEU A 217 19.30 -46.34 9.54
CA LEU A 217 19.25 -45.85 8.17
C LEU A 217 20.40 -44.88 7.84
N LEU A 218 20.84 -44.09 8.81
CA LEU A 218 21.99 -43.19 8.68
C LEU A 218 23.30 -44.00 8.54
N ASP A 219 23.49 -45.03 9.35
CA ASP A 219 24.69 -45.92 9.29
C ASP A 219 24.75 -46.71 7.98
N ALA A 220 23.59 -47.02 7.42
CA ALA A 220 23.51 -47.73 6.12
C ALA A 220 23.71 -46.78 4.90
N CYS A 221 23.80 -45.46 5.11
CA CYS A 221 23.94 -44.50 4.03
C CYS A 221 25.41 -44.07 3.87
N PRO A 222 26.13 -44.51 2.84
CA PRO A 222 27.58 -44.29 2.72
C PRO A 222 28.01 -42.85 2.55
N LEU A 223 27.06 -41.94 2.15
CA LEU A 223 27.32 -40.52 2.01
C LEU A 223 27.36 -39.77 3.36
N ILE A 224 26.77 -40.31 4.42
CA ILE A 224 26.67 -39.65 5.73
C ILE A 224 27.76 -40.15 6.67
N SER A 225 28.17 -41.41 6.57
CA SER A 225 29.28 -41.94 7.34
C SER A 225 30.62 -41.24 7.06
N ALA A 226 30.81 -40.71 5.85
CA ALA A 226 31.99 -39.94 5.48
C ALA A 226 32.04 -38.50 6.11
N VAL A 227 30.92 -37.94 6.55
CA VAL A 227 30.85 -36.61 7.15
C VAL A 227 30.98 -36.66 8.68
N CYS A 228 30.65 -37.78 9.32
CA CYS A 228 30.76 -37.95 10.78
C CYS A 228 32.13 -38.48 11.24
N SER A 229 33.08 -38.68 10.31
CA SER A 229 34.45 -39.19 10.60
C SER A 229 35.50 -38.05 10.61
N ILE A 230 35.09 -36.79 10.66
CA ILE A 230 35.90 -35.59 10.89
C ILE A 230 35.51 -35.00 12.23
#